data_644bade54834996821f81a3980f42536
#
_entry.id   644bade54834996821f81a3980f42536
#
_cell.length_a   1.000
_cell.length_b   1.000
_cell.length_c   1.000
_cell.angle_alpha   90.00
_cell.angle_beta   90.00
_cell.angle_gamma   90.00
#
_symmetry.space_group_name_H-M   'P 1'
#
loop_
_entity.id
_entity.type
_entity.pdbx_description
1 polymer ?
#
loop_
_entity_poly.entity_id
_entity_poly.type
_entity_poly.pdbx_seq_one_letter_code
_entity_poly.pdbx_strand_id
1 'polypeptide(L)'
;MNVVVDTSVWSLALRRNTQNGAIPIINILRDLTSDGRVVLLGVIRQEVLYGIRYTEQFIRLRDYLRAFPDIELTSEDYELAAEFFNTCRSNGVQGSNTDFLICAVAHRRGYSIFTTDKDFENFQLHIPDVLL
;
A
#
# COMPACT_ATOMS: atom_id res chain seq x y z
N MET A 1 1.48 -14.40 8.18
CA MET A 1 0.96 -13.92 6.89
C MET A 1 1.39 -12.47 6.67
N ASN A 2 1.88 -12.18 5.49
CA ASN A 2 2.37 -10.83 5.18
C ASN A 2 1.25 -9.91 4.74
N VAL A 3 1.46 -8.61 4.96
CA VAL A 3 0.48 -7.57 4.68
C VAL A 3 1.16 -6.46 3.88
N VAL A 4 0.60 -6.14 2.72
CA VAL A 4 1.02 -4.98 1.95
C VAL A 4 0.34 -3.76 2.55
N VAL A 5 1.13 -2.81 3.03
CA VAL A 5 0.61 -1.59 3.64
C VAL A 5 0.57 -0.49 2.58
N ASP A 6 -0.64 0.00 2.30
CA ASP A 6 -0.87 1.02 1.29
C ASP A 6 -0.29 2.37 1.69
N THR A 7 -0.01 3.21 0.70
CA THR A 7 0.50 4.56 0.89
C THR A 7 -0.37 5.38 1.85
N SER A 8 -1.69 5.21 1.81
CA SER A 8 -2.61 5.94 2.68
C SER A 8 -2.31 5.72 4.16
N VAL A 9 -1.97 4.50 4.54
CA VAL A 9 -1.61 4.16 5.93
C VAL A 9 -0.28 4.78 6.32
N TRP A 10 0.74 4.62 5.46
CA TRP A 10 2.05 5.21 5.72
C TRP A 10 1.98 6.73 5.85
N SER A 11 1.24 7.39 4.97
CA SER A 11 1.08 8.84 5.00
C SER A 11 0.41 9.29 6.30
N LEU A 12 -0.62 8.57 6.74
CA LEU A 12 -1.31 8.88 7.98
C LEU A 12 -0.37 8.72 9.19
N ALA A 13 0.45 7.68 9.18
CA ALA A 13 1.33 7.38 10.31
C ALA A 13 2.59 8.25 10.35
N LEU A 14 3.15 8.63 9.18
CA LEU A 14 4.48 9.22 9.10
C LEU A 14 4.50 10.69 8.68
N ARG A 15 3.52 11.15 7.91
CA ARG A 15 3.55 12.50 7.32
C ARG A 15 2.64 13.49 8.00
N ARG A 16 1.61 13.02 8.71
CA ARG A 16 0.58 13.88 9.31
C ARG A 16 0.70 13.89 10.82
N ASN A 17 0.23 14.99 11.41
CA ASN A 17 0.06 15.02 12.86
C ASN A 17 -0.99 14.00 13.27
N THR A 18 -0.73 13.32 14.36
CA THR A 18 -1.66 12.33 14.89
C THR A 18 -2.98 12.99 15.28
N GLN A 19 -4.06 12.48 14.70
CA GLN A 19 -5.43 12.84 15.08
C GLN A 19 -6.07 11.64 15.77
N ASN A 20 -7.15 11.88 16.53
CA ASN A 20 -7.81 10.82 17.28
C ASN A 20 -8.20 9.62 16.41
N GLY A 21 -8.69 9.89 15.17
CA GLY A 21 -9.08 8.83 14.25
C GLY A 21 -7.92 8.04 13.68
N ALA A 22 -6.69 8.56 13.77
CA ALA A 22 -5.50 7.89 13.24
C ALA A 22 -4.88 6.90 14.23
N ILE A 23 -5.16 7.02 15.52
CA ILE A 23 -4.51 6.21 16.56
C ILE A 23 -4.75 4.70 16.35
N PRO A 24 -5.98 4.23 16.07
CA PRO A 24 -6.19 2.80 15.81
C PRO A 24 -5.39 2.29 14.62
N ILE A 25 -5.27 3.10 13.57
CA ILE A 25 -4.52 2.73 12.37
C ILE A 25 -3.02 2.62 12.68
N ILE A 26 -2.49 3.58 13.42
CA ILE A 26 -1.08 3.59 13.83
C ILE A 26 -0.78 2.37 14.69
N ASN A 27 -1.69 2.00 15.61
CA ASN A 27 -1.51 0.84 16.47
C ASN A 27 -1.49 -0.47 15.66
N ILE A 28 -2.37 -0.61 14.67
CA ILE A 28 -2.37 -1.79 13.79
C ILE A 28 -1.05 -1.87 13.02
N LEU A 29 -0.59 -0.75 12.46
CA LEU A 29 0.69 -0.72 11.74
C LEU A 29 1.86 -1.10 12.65
N ARG A 30 1.86 -0.60 13.89
CA ARG A 30 2.89 -0.95 14.86
C ARG A 30 2.92 -2.44 15.16
N ASP A 31 1.75 -3.05 15.34
CA ASP A 31 1.65 -4.48 15.62
C ASP A 31 2.13 -5.31 14.42
N LEU A 32 1.74 -4.95 13.21
CA LEU A 32 2.19 -5.62 12.00
C LEU A 32 3.71 -5.50 11.83
N THR A 33 4.26 -4.33 12.14
CA THR A 33 5.72 -4.10 12.07
C THR A 33 6.45 -4.96 13.09
N SER A 34 5.95 -5.00 14.32
CA SER A 34 6.55 -5.81 15.39
C SER A 34 6.52 -7.30 15.07
N ASP A 35 5.48 -7.75 14.39
CA ASP A 35 5.32 -9.15 13.99
C ASP A 35 6.12 -9.51 12.73
N GLY A 36 6.79 -8.54 12.10
CA GLY A 36 7.55 -8.78 10.88
C GLY A 36 6.69 -9.08 9.67
N ARG A 37 5.45 -8.61 9.65
CA ARG A 37 4.47 -8.94 8.60
C ARG A 37 4.37 -7.88 7.51
N VAL A 38 4.98 -6.72 7.70
CA VAL A 38 4.86 -5.60 6.76
C VAL A 38 5.68 -5.86 5.51
N VAL A 39 5.03 -5.64 4.37
CA VAL A 39 5.64 -5.74 3.04
C VAL A 39 5.58 -4.38 2.38
N LEU A 40 6.68 -3.96 1.79
CA LEU A 40 6.79 -2.69 1.09
C LEU A 40 7.10 -2.92 -0.39
N LEU A 41 6.35 -2.22 -1.25
CA LEU A 41 6.65 -2.14 -2.68
C LEU A 41 7.43 -0.87 -2.96
N GLY A 42 8.34 -0.92 -3.93
CA GLY A 42 9.14 0.24 -4.33
C GLY A 42 8.27 1.44 -4.73
N VAL A 43 7.15 1.20 -5.43
CA VAL A 43 6.22 2.27 -5.83
C VAL A 43 5.55 2.92 -4.62
N ILE A 44 5.28 2.18 -3.57
CA ILE A 44 4.72 2.73 -2.33
C ILE A 44 5.78 3.58 -1.63
N ARG A 45 7.02 3.09 -1.55
CA ARG A 45 8.15 3.87 -1.02
C ARG A 45 8.25 5.21 -1.72
N GLN A 46 8.18 5.20 -3.04
CA GLN A 46 8.25 6.40 -3.86
C GLN A 46 7.10 7.36 -3.53
N GLU A 47 5.88 6.84 -3.44
CA GLU A 47 4.70 7.68 -3.14
C GLU A 47 4.74 8.28 -1.74
N VAL A 48 5.21 7.53 -0.76
CA VAL A 48 5.35 8.05 0.61
C VAL A 48 6.34 9.22 0.66
N LEU A 49 7.39 9.15 -0.15
CA LEU A 49 8.43 10.19 -0.18
C LEU A 49 8.11 11.34 -1.15
N TYR A 50 7.09 11.19 -2.00
CA TYR A 50 6.70 12.22 -2.95
C TYR A 50 6.29 13.50 -2.23
N GLY A 51 6.74 14.62 -2.78
CA GLY A 51 6.28 15.94 -2.36
C GLY A 51 6.68 16.35 -0.96
N ILE A 52 7.59 15.64 -0.33
CA ILE A 52 8.12 16.07 0.96
C ILE A 52 9.03 17.26 0.75
N ARG A 53 8.61 18.39 1.28
CA ARG A 53 9.21 19.69 1.02
C ARG A 53 10.54 19.90 1.74
N TYR A 54 10.66 19.38 2.97
CA TYR A 54 11.82 19.65 3.81
C TYR A 54 12.78 18.47 3.76
N THR A 55 14.05 18.78 3.47
CA THR A 55 15.10 17.77 3.33
C THR A 55 15.26 16.91 4.57
N GLU A 56 15.17 17.51 5.75
CA GLU A 56 15.31 16.78 7.01
C GLU A 56 14.20 15.75 7.19
N GLN A 57 12.97 16.12 6.87
CA GLN A 57 11.82 15.20 6.93
C GLN A 57 11.98 14.08 5.91
N PHE A 58 12.42 14.41 4.70
CA PHE A 58 12.66 13.42 3.65
C PHE A 58 13.68 12.38 4.12
N ILE A 59 14.83 12.84 4.64
CA ILE A 59 15.90 11.94 5.12
C ILE A 59 15.39 11.04 6.24
N ARG A 60 14.65 11.60 7.20
CA ARG A 60 14.12 10.84 8.33
C ARG A 60 13.16 9.74 7.86
N LEU A 61 12.24 10.07 6.96
CA LEU A 61 11.29 9.09 6.43
C LEU A 61 11.98 8.05 5.57
N ARG A 62 12.91 8.49 4.72
CA ARG A 62 13.71 7.57 3.90
C ARG A 62 14.45 6.56 4.76
N ASP A 63 15.10 7.02 5.80
CA ASP A 63 15.89 6.15 6.67
C ASP A 63 14.99 5.18 7.45
N TYR A 64 13.83 5.64 7.90
CA TYR A 64 12.84 4.78 8.53
C TYR A 64 12.37 3.67 7.60
N LEU A 65 12.03 4.02 6.35
CA LEU A 65 11.51 3.06 5.38
C LEU A 65 12.58 2.05 4.94
N ARG A 66 13.85 2.35 5.09
CA ARG A 66 14.95 1.42 4.76
C ARG A 66 14.97 0.18 5.64
N ALA A 67 14.26 0.18 6.76
CA ALA A 67 14.07 -1.03 7.56
C ALA A 67 13.21 -2.07 6.86
N PHE A 68 12.48 -1.67 5.81
CA PHE A 68 11.57 -2.55 5.06
C PHE A 68 12.13 -2.75 3.65
N PRO A 69 12.70 -3.94 3.34
CA PRO A 69 13.20 -4.19 1.99
C PRO A 69 12.06 -4.25 0.98
N ASP A 70 12.34 -3.82 -0.25
CA ASP A 70 11.36 -3.90 -1.33
C ASP A 70 11.18 -5.35 -1.76
N ILE A 71 9.93 -5.70 -2.08
CA ILE A 71 9.67 -6.98 -2.75
C ILE A 71 10.10 -6.86 -4.20
N GLU A 72 10.76 -7.89 -4.70
CA GLU A 72 11.05 -7.99 -6.12
C GLU A 72 9.79 -8.34 -6.89
N LEU A 73 9.45 -7.51 -7.89
CA LEU A 73 8.29 -7.71 -8.74
C LEU A 73 8.70 -8.41 -10.04
N THR A 74 7.78 -9.19 -10.59
CA THR A 74 7.98 -9.92 -11.83
C THR A 74 7.03 -9.41 -12.92
N SER A 75 7.25 -9.86 -14.15
CA SER A 75 6.37 -9.51 -15.26
C SER A 75 4.92 -9.91 -14.99
N GLU A 76 4.71 -11.04 -14.32
CA GLU A 76 3.37 -11.52 -13.99
C GLU A 76 2.64 -10.57 -13.04
N ASP A 77 3.34 -9.90 -12.14
CA ASP A 77 2.74 -8.89 -11.27
C ASP A 77 2.15 -7.73 -12.10
N TYR A 78 2.94 -7.25 -13.04
CA TYR A 78 2.51 -6.12 -13.89
C TYR A 78 1.40 -6.52 -14.86
N GLU A 79 1.48 -7.72 -15.40
CA GLU A 79 0.45 -8.23 -16.31
C GLU A 79 -0.89 -8.38 -15.58
N LEU A 80 -0.88 -8.95 -14.38
CA LEU A 80 -2.09 -9.08 -13.58
C LEU A 80 -2.65 -7.73 -13.16
N ALA A 81 -1.78 -6.79 -12.81
CA ALA A 81 -2.21 -5.42 -12.49
C ALA A 81 -2.94 -4.79 -13.68
N ALA A 82 -2.44 -5.00 -14.90
CA ALA A 82 -3.11 -4.51 -16.11
C ALA A 82 -4.48 -5.17 -16.31
N GLU A 83 -4.59 -6.48 -16.07
CA GLU A 83 -5.87 -7.18 -16.13
C GLU A 83 -6.87 -6.61 -15.12
N PHE A 84 -6.42 -6.36 -13.88
CA PHE A 84 -7.28 -5.80 -12.84
C PHE A 84 -7.74 -4.39 -13.20
N PHE A 85 -6.83 -3.57 -13.72
CA PHE A 85 -7.16 -2.24 -14.20
C PHE A 85 -8.27 -2.30 -15.26
N ASN A 86 -8.10 -3.18 -16.26
CA ASN A 86 -9.06 -3.32 -17.36
C ASN A 86 -10.41 -3.83 -16.87
N THR A 87 -10.41 -4.80 -15.97
CA THR A 87 -11.64 -5.37 -15.39
C THR A 87 -12.43 -4.29 -14.64
N CYS A 88 -11.76 -3.54 -13.77
CA CYS A 88 -12.41 -2.48 -13.01
C CYS A 88 -12.92 -1.38 -13.92
N ARG A 89 -12.12 -0.95 -14.90
CA ARG A 89 -12.50 0.10 -15.83
C ARG A 89 -13.73 -0.29 -16.65
N SER A 90 -13.83 -1.54 -17.10
CA SER A 90 -15.00 -2.00 -17.86
C SER A 90 -16.27 -2.04 -17.00
N ASN A 91 -16.13 -2.02 -15.68
CA ASN A 91 -17.24 -1.92 -14.74
C ASN A 91 -17.42 -0.50 -14.18
N GLY A 92 -16.79 0.51 -14.80
CA GLY A 92 -16.93 1.91 -14.40
C GLY A 92 -16.15 2.29 -13.15
N VAL A 93 -15.22 1.46 -12.71
CA VAL A 93 -14.41 1.71 -11.51
C VAL A 93 -13.01 2.12 -11.92
N GLN A 94 -12.55 3.27 -11.41
CA GLN A 94 -11.22 3.81 -11.69
C GLN A 94 -10.32 3.70 -10.49
N GLY A 95 -9.03 3.51 -10.74
CA GLY A 95 -7.98 3.52 -9.72
C GLY A 95 -6.65 3.84 -10.37
N SER A 96 -5.62 4.04 -9.57
CA SER A 96 -4.28 4.33 -10.05
C SER A 96 -3.55 3.05 -10.45
N ASN A 97 -2.47 3.21 -11.23
CA ASN A 97 -1.57 2.11 -11.56
C ASN A 97 -1.03 1.43 -10.31
N THR A 98 -0.67 2.21 -9.30
CA THR A 98 -0.15 1.69 -8.03
C THR A 98 -1.21 0.87 -7.31
N ASP A 99 -2.47 1.32 -7.28
CA ASP A 99 -3.56 0.60 -6.62
C ASP A 99 -3.70 -0.81 -7.18
N PHE A 100 -3.73 -0.95 -8.50
CA PHE A 100 -3.91 -2.26 -9.12
C PHE A 100 -2.66 -3.13 -9.02
N LEU A 101 -1.48 -2.51 -8.97
CA LEU A 101 -0.24 -3.24 -8.70
C LEU A 101 -0.25 -3.84 -7.28
N ILE A 102 -0.70 -3.07 -6.30
CA ILE A 102 -0.86 -3.55 -4.92
C ILE A 102 -1.81 -4.75 -4.89
N CYS A 103 -2.96 -4.64 -5.55
CA CYS A 103 -3.94 -5.72 -5.62
C CYS A 103 -3.35 -6.98 -6.27
N ALA A 104 -2.62 -6.83 -7.36
CA ALA A 104 -2.01 -7.95 -8.07
C ALA A 104 -0.95 -8.66 -7.23
N VAL A 105 -0.07 -7.90 -6.61
CA VAL A 105 0.99 -8.45 -5.76
C VAL A 105 0.39 -9.21 -4.58
N ALA A 106 -0.60 -8.62 -3.92
CA ALA A 106 -1.24 -9.25 -2.78
C ALA A 106 -1.94 -10.56 -3.18
N HIS A 107 -2.69 -10.52 -4.27
CA HIS A 107 -3.40 -11.72 -4.75
C HIS A 107 -2.43 -12.84 -5.12
N ARG A 108 -1.40 -12.53 -5.90
CA ARG A 108 -0.46 -13.55 -6.38
C ARG A 108 0.34 -14.21 -5.26
N ARG A 109 0.62 -13.48 -4.20
CA ARG A 109 1.45 -13.97 -3.09
C ARG A 109 0.65 -14.44 -1.88
N GLY A 110 -0.67 -14.32 -1.92
CA GLY A 110 -1.51 -14.66 -0.78
C GLY A 110 -1.36 -13.70 0.38
N TYR A 111 -1.02 -12.44 0.11
CA TYR A 111 -0.91 -11.39 1.13
C TYR A 111 -2.24 -10.65 1.27
N SER A 112 -2.43 -10.00 2.41
CA SER A 112 -3.54 -9.07 2.61
C SER A 112 -3.09 -7.63 2.36
N ILE A 113 -4.05 -6.74 2.13
CA ILE A 113 -3.79 -5.31 1.95
C ILE A 113 -4.35 -4.56 3.16
N PHE A 114 -3.52 -3.70 3.76
CA PHE A 114 -3.95 -2.76 4.79
C PHE A 114 -4.01 -1.36 4.18
N THR A 115 -5.21 -0.80 4.09
CA THR A 115 -5.45 0.51 3.48
C THR A 115 -6.54 1.26 4.22
N THR A 116 -6.50 2.59 4.15
CA THR A 116 -7.58 3.46 4.60
C THR A 116 -8.31 4.11 3.41
N ASP A 117 -7.89 3.78 2.18
CA ASP A 117 -8.52 4.30 0.96
C ASP A 117 -9.74 3.44 0.62
N LYS A 118 -10.91 4.03 0.65
CA LYS A 118 -12.18 3.35 0.38
C LYS A 118 -12.31 2.89 -1.07
N ASP A 119 -11.52 3.41 -1.98
CA ASP A 119 -11.55 2.98 -3.37
C ASP A 119 -11.28 1.47 -3.49
N PHE A 120 -10.47 0.92 -2.60
CA PHE A 120 -10.18 -0.52 -2.60
C PHE A 120 -11.43 -1.37 -2.35
N GLU A 121 -12.41 -0.88 -1.61
CA GLU A 121 -13.68 -1.58 -1.43
C GLU A 121 -14.41 -1.74 -2.77
N ASN A 122 -14.33 -0.73 -3.63
CA ASN A 122 -14.94 -0.79 -4.96
C ASN A 122 -14.19 -1.78 -5.87
N PHE A 123 -12.87 -1.83 -5.77
CA PHE A 123 -12.08 -2.80 -6.55
C PHE A 123 -12.48 -4.23 -6.20
N GLN A 124 -12.70 -4.52 -4.93
CA GLN A 124 -13.01 -5.87 -4.45
C GLN A 124 -14.36 -6.40 -4.95
N LEU A 125 -15.21 -5.56 -5.51
CA LEU A 125 -16.45 -6.00 -6.14
C LEU A 125 -16.21 -6.70 -7.49
N HIS A 126 -15.06 -6.49 -8.11
CA HIS A 126 -14.77 -6.92 -9.47
C HIS A 126 -13.51 -7.78 -9.59
N ILE A 127 -12.63 -7.73 -8.63
CA ILE A 127 -11.37 -8.48 -8.58
C ILE A 127 -11.26 -9.21 -7.23
N PRO A 128 -10.34 -10.18 -7.08
CA PRO A 128 -10.26 -10.95 -5.84
C PRO A 128 -10.08 -10.08 -4.60
N ASP A 129 -10.81 -10.39 -3.54
CA ASP A 129 -10.76 -9.66 -2.28
C ASP A 129 -9.56 -10.13 -1.46
N VAL A 130 -8.68 -9.21 -1.12
CA VAL A 130 -7.49 -9.45 -0.31
C VAL A 130 -7.34 -8.42 0.81
N LEU A 131 -8.39 -7.67 1.12
CA LEU A 131 -8.35 -6.67 2.18
C LEU A 131 -8.21 -7.33 3.55
N LEU A 132 -7.40 -6.67 4.38
CA LEU A 132 -7.19 -7.11 5.76
C LEU A 132 -8.45 -6.91 6.59
#